data_1b27ba665b2e6f94a29eec0fe60a66de
#
_entry.id   1b27ba665b2e6f94a29eec0fe60a66de
#
_cell.length_a   1.000
_cell.length_b   1.000
_cell.length_c   1.000
_cell.angle_alpha   90.00
_cell.angle_beta   90.00
_cell.angle_gamma   90.00
#
_symmetry.space_group_name_H-M   'P 1'
#
loop_
_entity.id
_entity.type
_entity.pdbx_description
1 polymer ?
#
loop_
_entity_poly.entity_id
_entity_poly.type
_entity_poly.pdbx_seq_one_letter_code
_entity_poly.pdbx_strand_id
1 'polypeptide(L)'
;MVIFGDPKKVQMKIRSLSVFILLLLMLSGCKEPEGLEIYATTDLHGMLLPFDNTEGTATDHSLANLASLVKTVGSDNMVLLDNGDILQGDPLTYYYNFEDTTREHIVPDILNHLHYDAATEGNHDIETGHAVYDRVRRECSFPLLAANAVDIQTGKPYFEPYTVIRKKGLKIIVFGLITPSVPNWLPESLYHGIRFEEMVATARKWMPVMQKENPDVIVGLFHSGIGNEDEKGDDENSSLAVALNVPGFDVIFCGHDHNKDIREVVNNAGEKVLLLDGGSRAEVLMHANIPLRTKREVSGNGEITGSLIEMNTLPPSQAFIEKYSDVTETIREYTSEIIGRSNATVTTRDAFFGPSGFVDLIHCIQLDISGADISFAAPLSFDEEIKEGDLRIRDMFRLYRFENFLYTVKMTGAEVDRFLEHSYGLWFSTMKNRNDWLLRYRFNDSGEPVMVNGRLRLRSASYNFDSAMGIRYTVDVSRPEGSRVTIMSMSDGTPFFPDSTYSVAVNSYRANGGGGHFAAAGITHSMLPSRVISATDRDLRYYMTEWIRKKGEITPVPLSEWSVVPEHWVT
;
A
#
# COMPACT_ATOMS: atom_id res chain seq x y z
N MET A 1 -46.38 41.15 43.48
CA MET A 1 -46.75 40.67 42.16
C MET A 1 -45.49 40.63 41.32
N VAL A 2 -44.85 39.45 41.28
CA VAL A 2 -43.55 39.23 40.59
C VAL A 2 -43.88 38.61 39.23
N ILE A 3 -43.51 39.32 38.17
CA ILE A 3 -43.75 38.85 36.79
C ILE A 3 -42.57 37.97 36.40
N PHE A 4 -42.79 36.67 36.29
CA PHE A 4 -41.82 35.71 35.71
C PHE A 4 -41.80 35.88 34.20
N GLY A 5 -40.67 36.28 33.66
CA GLY A 5 -40.44 36.33 32.20
C GLY A 5 -40.27 34.92 31.61
N ASP A 6 -40.85 34.75 30.43
CA ASP A 6 -40.91 33.48 29.65
C ASP A 6 -39.52 32.88 29.37
N PRO A 7 -39.21 31.67 29.85
CA PRO A 7 -37.89 31.03 29.67
C PRO A 7 -37.53 30.74 28.20
N LYS A 8 -38.50 30.68 27.27
CA LYS A 8 -38.27 30.48 25.83
C LYS A 8 -37.62 31.69 25.13
N LYS A 9 -37.85 32.92 25.64
CA LYS A 9 -37.23 34.14 25.09
C LYS A 9 -35.76 34.29 25.52
N VAL A 10 -35.37 33.75 26.65
CA VAL A 10 -33.98 33.76 27.13
C VAL A 10 -33.13 32.75 26.36
N GLN A 11 -33.68 31.56 26.05
CA GLN A 11 -32.97 30.55 25.26
C GLN A 11 -32.74 30.94 23.81
N MET A 12 -33.66 31.73 23.21
CA MET A 12 -33.54 32.22 21.83
C MET A 12 -32.49 33.33 21.71
N LYS A 13 -32.34 34.19 22.75
CA LYS A 13 -31.29 35.22 22.78
C LYS A 13 -29.89 34.63 22.99
N ILE A 14 -29.76 33.57 23.78
CA ILE A 14 -28.48 32.89 24.00
C ILE A 14 -28.04 32.15 22.73
N ARG A 15 -28.96 31.49 22.00
CA ARG A 15 -28.63 30.83 20.73
C ARG A 15 -28.25 31.81 19.62
N SER A 16 -28.90 32.99 19.52
CA SER A 16 -28.51 34.00 18.53
C SER A 16 -27.17 34.67 18.88
N LEU A 17 -26.84 34.81 20.18
CA LEU A 17 -25.57 35.36 20.59
C LEU A 17 -24.42 34.36 20.34
N SER A 18 -24.63 33.04 20.56
CA SER A 18 -23.65 31.98 20.27
C SER A 18 -23.39 31.85 18.76
N VAL A 19 -24.40 31.96 17.91
CA VAL A 19 -24.25 31.98 16.44
C VAL A 19 -23.52 33.24 15.96
N PHE A 20 -23.76 34.41 16.61
CA PHE A 20 -23.06 35.64 16.26
C PHE A 20 -21.59 35.63 16.72
N ILE A 21 -21.27 35.01 17.86
CA ILE A 21 -19.90 34.82 18.32
C ILE A 21 -19.17 33.79 17.44
N LEU A 22 -19.85 32.74 16.97
CA LEU A 22 -19.27 31.79 16.00
C LEU A 22 -19.03 32.44 14.63
N LEU A 23 -19.95 33.33 14.18
CA LEU A 23 -19.75 34.09 12.94
C LEU A 23 -18.66 35.16 13.06
N LEU A 24 -18.47 35.77 14.25
CA LEU A 24 -17.37 36.70 14.50
C LEU A 24 -16.00 36.00 14.62
N LEU A 25 -15.95 34.74 15.01
CA LEU A 25 -14.74 33.94 14.97
C LEU A 25 -14.37 33.50 13.54
N MET A 26 -15.33 33.44 12.63
CA MET A 26 -15.07 33.20 11.20
C MET A 26 -14.70 34.51 10.42
N LEU A 27 -14.84 35.67 11.03
CA LEU A 27 -14.40 36.98 10.51
C LEU A 27 -13.12 37.50 11.13
N SER A 28 -12.47 36.71 12.04
CA SER A 28 -11.08 36.91 12.41
C SER A 28 -10.26 36.64 11.16
N GLY A 29 -9.83 37.69 10.48
CA GLY A 29 -9.18 37.67 9.19
C GLY A 29 -8.17 36.52 9.09
N CYS A 30 -8.10 35.88 7.94
CA CYS A 30 -6.99 35.02 7.57
C CYS A 30 -5.70 35.81 7.88
N LYS A 31 -5.10 35.60 9.07
CA LYS A 31 -3.68 35.88 9.24
C LYS A 31 -3.01 34.99 8.20
N GLU A 32 -2.21 35.61 7.32
CA GLU A 32 -1.29 34.81 6.52
C GLU A 32 -0.57 33.87 7.48
N PRO A 33 -0.47 32.57 7.16
CA PRO A 33 0.24 31.64 8.01
C PRO A 33 1.64 32.21 8.29
N GLU A 34 2.03 32.25 9.57
CA GLU A 34 3.32 32.82 10.00
C GLU A 34 4.51 31.96 9.52
N GLY A 35 4.26 30.88 8.76
CA GLY A 35 5.22 29.91 8.25
C GLY A 35 4.98 29.53 6.79
N LEU A 36 5.86 28.68 6.29
CA LEU A 36 5.67 27.94 5.06
C LEU A 36 4.95 26.64 5.41
N GLU A 37 3.81 26.41 4.78
CA GLU A 37 3.03 25.18 4.93
C GLU A 37 3.53 24.14 3.90
N ILE A 38 3.89 22.96 4.35
CA ILE A 38 4.25 21.83 3.50
C ILE A 38 3.21 20.73 3.75
N TYR A 39 2.55 20.29 2.71
CA TYR A 39 1.58 19.20 2.74
C TYR A 39 2.09 18.05 1.90
N ALA A 40 1.85 16.82 2.35
CA ALA A 40 2.18 15.64 1.57
C ALA A 40 1.07 14.59 1.66
N THR A 41 0.71 14.04 0.49
CA THR A 41 -0.05 12.80 0.36
C THR A 41 0.90 11.61 0.27
N THR A 42 0.44 10.42 0.60
CA THR A 42 1.19 9.16 0.48
C THR A 42 0.22 8.01 0.24
N ASP A 43 0.68 6.97 -0.44
CA ASP A 43 -0.03 5.70 -0.58
C ASP A 43 -1.51 5.89 -0.98
N LEU A 44 -1.74 6.77 -1.97
CA LEU A 44 -3.09 7.09 -2.42
C LEU A 44 -3.81 5.87 -3.03
N HIS A 45 -3.06 4.93 -3.59
CA HIS A 45 -3.59 3.70 -4.17
C HIS A 45 -4.81 3.92 -5.07
N GLY A 46 -4.75 4.98 -5.89
CA GLY A 46 -5.81 5.35 -6.82
C GLY A 46 -7.03 6.03 -6.20
N MET A 47 -7.06 6.30 -4.88
CA MET A 47 -8.15 7.03 -4.22
C MET A 47 -8.08 8.54 -4.51
N LEU A 48 -8.29 8.89 -5.78
CA LEU A 48 -8.17 10.26 -6.29
C LEU A 48 -9.50 11.01 -6.27
N LEU A 49 -10.59 10.32 -6.57
CA LEU A 49 -11.93 10.86 -6.67
C LEU A 49 -12.79 10.41 -5.49
N PRO A 50 -13.88 11.13 -5.14
CA PRO A 50 -14.70 10.81 -3.96
C PRO A 50 -15.62 9.60 -4.21
N PHE A 51 -15.06 8.53 -4.76
CA PHE A 51 -15.76 7.29 -5.07
C PHE A 51 -14.79 6.11 -5.02
N ASP A 52 -15.08 5.14 -4.18
CA ASP A 52 -14.38 3.86 -4.13
C ASP A 52 -14.93 2.94 -5.23
N ASN A 53 -14.15 2.72 -6.29
CA ASN A 53 -14.58 1.96 -7.45
C ASN A 53 -14.62 0.45 -7.18
N THR A 54 -13.89 -0.04 -6.18
CA THR A 54 -13.94 -1.43 -5.74
C THR A 54 -15.24 -1.72 -4.98
N GLU A 55 -15.57 -0.82 -4.02
CA GLU A 55 -16.81 -0.95 -3.26
C GLU A 55 -18.04 -0.47 -4.05
N GLY A 56 -17.86 0.38 -5.05
CA GLY A 56 -18.94 0.98 -5.81
C GLY A 56 -19.73 2.02 -5.02
N THR A 57 -19.11 2.68 -4.05
CA THR A 57 -19.75 3.63 -3.13
C THR A 57 -18.99 4.95 -3.05
N ALA A 58 -19.71 6.02 -2.71
CA ALA A 58 -19.09 7.30 -2.43
C ALA A 58 -18.24 7.23 -1.15
N THR A 59 -17.12 7.95 -1.16
CA THR A 59 -16.25 8.14 0.01
C THR A 59 -16.25 9.61 0.45
N ASP A 60 -15.97 9.86 1.72
CA ASP A 60 -15.90 11.19 2.32
C ASP A 60 -14.47 11.79 2.32
N HIS A 61 -13.50 11.07 1.76
CA HIS A 61 -12.10 11.46 1.64
C HIS A 61 -11.55 11.16 0.24
N SER A 62 -10.83 12.10 -0.33
CA SER A 62 -10.19 12.01 -1.65
C SER A 62 -9.39 13.28 -1.95
N LEU A 63 -8.78 13.38 -3.13
CA LEU A 63 -8.16 14.63 -3.57
C LEU A 63 -9.16 15.77 -3.82
N ALA A 64 -10.48 15.50 -3.86
CA ALA A 64 -11.48 16.57 -3.87
C ALA A 64 -11.46 17.39 -2.57
N ASN A 65 -11.13 16.77 -1.43
CA ASN A 65 -10.98 17.44 -0.14
C ASN A 65 -9.71 18.31 -0.13
N LEU A 66 -8.59 17.76 -0.63
CA LEU A 66 -7.35 18.51 -0.81
C LEU A 66 -7.52 19.72 -1.75
N ALA A 67 -8.29 19.58 -2.82
CA ALA A 67 -8.58 20.67 -3.76
C ALA A 67 -9.21 21.91 -3.07
N SER A 68 -10.03 21.72 -2.04
CA SER A 68 -10.56 22.82 -1.24
C SER A 68 -9.49 23.49 -0.39
N LEU A 69 -8.56 22.73 0.17
CA LEU A 69 -7.43 23.26 0.93
C LEU A 69 -6.51 24.08 0.01
N VAL A 70 -6.12 23.53 -1.16
CA VAL A 70 -5.31 24.22 -2.17
C VAL A 70 -5.94 25.54 -2.59
N LYS A 71 -7.26 25.55 -2.83
CA LYS A 71 -8.00 26.77 -3.15
C LYS A 71 -7.97 27.80 -2.01
N THR A 72 -8.02 27.35 -0.77
CA THR A 72 -8.10 28.23 0.41
C THR A 72 -6.74 28.82 0.77
N VAL A 73 -5.69 28.01 0.77
CA VAL A 73 -4.32 28.43 1.11
C VAL A 73 -3.65 29.13 -0.07
N GLY A 74 -3.91 28.68 -1.29
CA GLY A 74 -3.25 29.10 -2.52
C GLY A 74 -1.92 28.39 -2.75
N SER A 75 -1.71 27.89 -3.96
CA SER A 75 -0.51 27.11 -4.33
C SER A 75 0.80 27.85 -4.11
N ASP A 76 0.83 29.19 -4.17
CA ASP A 76 2.03 30.00 -3.91
C ASP A 76 2.40 30.06 -2.42
N ASN A 77 1.48 29.72 -1.53
CA ASN A 77 1.64 29.81 -0.09
C ASN A 77 1.98 28.47 0.56
N MET A 78 1.98 27.38 -0.19
CA MET A 78 2.23 26.02 0.28
C MET A 78 3.18 25.28 -0.65
N VAL A 79 3.86 24.25 -0.13
CA VAL A 79 4.51 23.19 -0.91
C VAL A 79 3.60 21.97 -0.83
N LEU A 80 3.28 21.37 -1.97
CA LEU A 80 2.44 20.20 -2.07
C LEU A 80 3.21 19.04 -2.70
N LEU A 81 3.31 17.93 -1.98
CA LEU A 81 4.12 16.77 -2.32
C LEU A 81 3.27 15.50 -2.35
N ASP A 82 3.71 14.50 -3.13
CA ASP A 82 3.19 13.13 -3.07
C ASP A 82 4.33 12.15 -2.80
N ASN A 83 4.12 11.22 -1.89
CA ASN A 83 5.14 10.29 -1.42
C ASN A 83 5.04 8.90 -2.07
N GLY A 84 4.41 8.78 -3.24
CA GLY A 84 4.37 7.55 -4.04
C GLY A 84 3.25 6.57 -3.66
N ASP A 85 3.23 5.43 -4.35
CA ASP A 85 2.18 4.42 -4.32
C ASP A 85 0.80 4.98 -4.70
N ILE A 86 0.77 5.64 -5.84
CA ILE A 86 -0.46 6.24 -6.38
C ILE A 86 -1.08 5.42 -7.53
N LEU A 87 -0.25 4.69 -8.30
CA LEU A 87 -0.65 4.07 -9.57
C LEU A 87 -1.38 2.73 -9.43
N GLN A 88 -1.34 2.09 -8.25
CA GLN A 88 -1.92 0.76 -8.02
C GLN A 88 -2.95 0.81 -6.90
N GLY A 89 -4.05 0.03 -7.03
CA GLY A 89 -5.04 -0.19 -5.96
C GLY A 89 -6.48 -0.04 -6.44
N ASP A 90 -6.92 1.15 -6.76
CA ASP A 90 -8.28 1.39 -7.25
C ASP A 90 -8.41 1.08 -8.76
N PRO A 91 -9.56 0.54 -9.22
CA PRO A 91 -9.86 0.36 -10.64
C PRO A 91 -9.64 1.59 -11.53
N LEU A 92 -9.71 2.80 -10.98
CA LEU A 92 -9.46 4.04 -11.72
C LEU A 92 -8.05 4.07 -12.30
N THR A 93 -7.03 3.84 -11.48
CA THR A 93 -5.64 3.85 -11.95
C THR A 93 -5.37 2.66 -12.86
N TYR A 94 -5.88 1.46 -12.52
CA TYR A 94 -5.76 0.28 -13.38
C TYR A 94 -6.28 0.53 -14.80
N TYR A 95 -7.44 1.19 -14.93
CA TYR A 95 -8.04 1.52 -16.22
C TYR A 95 -7.12 2.39 -17.08
N TYR A 96 -6.52 3.45 -16.50
CA TYR A 96 -5.60 4.33 -17.22
C TYR A 96 -4.19 3.75 -17.41
N ASN A 97 -3.79 2.82 -16.54
CA ASN A 97 -2.54 2.08 -16.70
C ASN A 97 -2.59 1.12 -17.90
N PHE A 98 -3.69 0.36 -18.05
CA PHE A 98 -3.69 -0.85 -18.88
C PHE A 98 -4.82 -0.95 -19.89
N GLU A 99 -5.97 -0.29 -19.70
CA GLU A 99 -7.13 -0.40 -20.58
C GLU A 99 -7.23 0.80 -21.53
N ASP A 100 -7.24 2.03 -21.05
CA ASP A 100 -7.20 3.22 -21.90
C ASP A 100 -5.85 3.94 -21.83
N THR A 101 -4.90 3.48 -22.62
CA THR A 101 -3.55 4.06 -22.70
C THR A 101 -3.43 5.21 -23.71
N THR A 102 -4.54 5.61 -24.36
CA THR A 102 -4.54 6.59 -25.45
C THR A 102 -4.78 8.03 -24.99
N ARG A 103 -5.49 8.22 -23.88
CA ARG A 103 -5.75 9.53 -23.27
C ARG A 103 -4.60 9.92 -22.33
N GLU A 104 -4.52 11.19 -21.95
CA GLU A 104 -3.68 11.64 -20.84
C GLU A 104 -3.99 10.82 -19.58
N HIS A 105 -2.95 10.43 -18.86
CA HIS A 105 -3.11 9.60 -17.68
C HIS A 105 -3.74 10.40 -16.54
N ILE A 106 -4.75 9.85 -15.88
CA ILE A 106 -5.55 10.57 -14.86
C ILE A 106 -4.71 11.06 -13.68
N VAL A 107 -3.66 10.36 -13.29
CA VAL A 107 -2.79 10.75 -12.17
C VAL A 107 -2.08 12.07 -12.47
N PRO A 108 -1.26 12.22 -13.54
CA PRO A 108 -0.67 13.52 -13.86
C PRO A 108 -1.71 14.61 -14.14
N ASP A 109 -2.85 14.33 -14.78
CA ASP A 109 -3.91 15.36 -14.97
C ASP A 109 -4.37 15.92 -13.62
N ILE A 110 -4.69 15.06 -12.64
CA ILE A 110 -5.15 15.51 -11.33
C ILE A 110 -4.03 16.22 -10.54
N LEU A 111 -2.82 15.63 -10.48
CA LEU A 111 -1.73 16.21 -9.70
C LEU A 111 -1.25 17.55 -10.29
N ASN A 112 -1.17 17.66 -11.62
CA ASN A 112 -0.89 18.92 -12.31
C ASN A 112 -1.97 19.97 -12.02
N HIS A 113 -3.25 19.58 -12.04
CA HIS A 113 -4.37 20.46 -11.72
C HIS A 113 -4.32 20.97 -10.28
N LEU A 114 -3.87 20.16 -9.34
CA LEU A 114 -3.71 20.54 -7.93
C LEU A 114 -2.38 21.26 -7.64
N HIS A 115 -1.53 21.45 -8.64
CA HIS A 115 -0.24 22.13 -8.54
C HIS A 115 0.72 21.46 -7.56
N TYR A 116 0.88 20.12 -7.65
CA TYR A 116 1.94 19.44 -6.92
C TYR A 116 3.32 19.96 -7.35
N ASP A 117 4.20 20.11 -6.38
CA ASP A 117 5.56 20.66 -6.60
C ASP A 117 6.59 19.54 -6.86
N ALA A 118 6.38 18.35 -6.33
CA ALA A 118 7.17 17.15 -6.57
C ALA A 118 6.42 15.91 -6.08
N ALA A 119 6.81 14.74 -6.60
CA ALA A 119 6.40 13.44 -6.06
C ALA A 119 7.60 12.50 -5.99
N THR A 120 7.50 11.45 -5.17
CA THR A 120 8.45 10.33 -5.16
C THR A 120 7.78 9.12 -5.80
N GLU A 121 8.59 8.19 -6.31
CA GLU A 121 8.10 6.89 -6.77
C GLU A 121 7.93 5.94 -5.59
N GLY A 122 6.84 5.16 -5.59
CA GLY A 122 6.63 4.05 -4.69
C GLY A 122 6.86 2.70 -5.36
N ASN A 123 6.89 1.62 -4.58
CA ASN A 123 7.10 0.27 -5.14
C ASN A 123 5.92 -0.17 -6.01
N HIS A 124 4.69 0.22 -5.69
CA HIS A 124 3.52 -0.05 -6.50
C HIS A 124 3.43 0.84 -7.75
N ASP A 125 4.13 1.97 -7.79
CA ASP A 125 4.29 2.73 -9.03
C ASP A 125 5.23 1.98 -9.98
N ILE A 126 6.37 1.49 -9.48
CA ILE A 126 7.31 0.65 -10.24
C ILE A 126 6.67 -0.66 -10.70
N GLU A 127 5.73 -1.23 -9.93
CA GLU A 127 4.99 -2.45 -10.27
C GLU A 127 4.22 -2.34 -11.58
N THR A 128 3.82 -1.14 -11.99
CA THR A 128 3.11 -0.89 -13.24
C THR A 128 3.99 -1.08 -14.50
N GLY A 129 5.31 -1.10 -14.34
CA GLY A 129 6.28 -1.26 -15.41
C GLY A 129 6.58 0.02 -16.20
N HIS A 130 7.68 -0.02 -16.95
CA HIS A 130 8.19 1.13 -17.75
C HIS A 130 7.13 1.80 -18.65
N ALA A 131 6.24 1.04 -19.23
CA ALA A 131 5.23 1.61 -20.11
C ALA A 131 4.32 2.62 -19.41
N VAL A 132 4.07 2.42 -18.11
CA VAL A 132 3.18 3.24 -17.30
C VAL A 132 3.96 4.32 -16.56
N TYR A 133 4.90 3.98 -15.66
CA TYR A 133 5.56 5.00 -14.85
C TYR A 133 6.41 5.98 -15.68
N ASP A 134 7.05 5.55 -16.77
CA ASP A 134 7.74 6.48 -17.68
C ASP A 134 6.77 7.40 -18.45
N ARG A 135 5.56 6.93 -18.72
CA ARG A 135 4.49 7.76 -19.30
C ARG A 135 4.04 8.80 -18.27
N VAL A 136 3.70 8.39 -17.05
CA VAL A 136 3.31 9.27 -15.96
C VAL A 136 4.38 10.33 -15.70
N ARG A 137 5.65 9.93 -15.64
CA ARG A 137 6.79 10.83 -15.50
C ARG A 137 6.84 11.91 -16.60
N ARG A 138 6.55 11.56 -17.85
CA ARG A 138 6.54 12.53 -18.96
C ARG A 138 5.34 13.47 -18.94
N GLU A 139 4.21 13.02 -18.40
CA GLU A 139 2.97 13.78 -18.34
C GLU A 139 2.89 14.68 -17.10
N CYS A 140 3.64 14.40 -16.02
CA CYS A 140 3.76 15.28 -14.85
C CYS A 140 4.49 16.59 -15.20
N SER A 141 3.95 17.72 -14.71
CA SER A 141 4.56 19.06 -14.84
C SER A 141 5.58 19.36 -13.74
N PHE A 142 5.82 18.44 -12.83
CA PHE A 142 6.74 18.47 -11.70
C PHE A 142 7.62 17.22 -11.72
N PRO A 143 8.78 17.23 -11.03
CA PRO A 143 9.70 16.09 -11.05
C PRO A 143 9.19 14.93 -10.20
N LEU A 144 9.40 13.70 -10.70
CA LEU A 144 9.33 12.46 -9.93
C LEU A 144 10.72 12.14 -9.39
N LEU A 145 10.80 11.86 -8.08
CA LEU A 145 12.04 11.77 -7.32
C LEU A 145 12.31 10.33 -6.87
N ALA A 146 13.53 9.82 -7.06
CA ALA A 146 14.04 8.62 -6.41
C ALA A 146 15.55 8.53 -6.59
N ALA A 147 16.32 9.16 -5.71
CA ALA A 147 17.77 9.26 -5.82
C ALA A 147 18.51 7.93 -5.78
N ASN A 148 17.91 6.91 -5.12
CA ASN A 148 18.47 5.57 -4.98
C ASN A 148 17.97 4.56 -6.02
N ALA A 149 17.03 4.95 -6.90
CA ALA A 149 16.70 4.19 -8.10
C ALA A 149 17.70 4.57 -9.21
N VAL A 150 18.71 3.73 -9.44
CA VAL A 150 19.89 4.06 -10.25
C VAL A 150 19.90 3.28 -11.55
N ASP A 151 20.03 3.99 -12.67
CA ASP A 151 20.26 3.40 -13.99
C ASP A 151 21.60 2.64 -14.01
N ILE A 152 21.54 1.34 -14.31
CA ILE A 152 22.70 0.44 -14.24
C ILE A 152 23.77 0.74 -15.30
N GLN A 153 23.42 1.39 -16.42
CA GLN A 153 24.34 1.70 -17.50
C GLN A 153 25.12 2.97 -17.22
N THR A 154 24.45 4.01 -16.69
CA THR A 154 25.05 5.32 -16.45
C THR A 154 25.55 5.51 -15.03
N GLY A 155 25.06 4.74 -14.06
CA GLY A 155 25.32 4.91 -12.64
C GLY A 155 24.72 6.19 -12.05
N LYS A 156 23.81 6.85 -12.77
CA LYS A 156 23.09 8.04 -12.32
C LYS A 156 21.66 7.65 -11.84
N PRO A 157 21.03 8.48 -11.00
CA PRO A 157 19.62 8.28 -10.70
C PRO A 157 18.78 8.19 -11.96
N TYR A 158 17.83 7.25 -11.99
CA TYR A 158 16.87 7.08 -13.09
C TYR A 158 15.79 8.16 -13.06
N PHE A 159 15.27 8.45 -11.87
CA PHE A 159 14.42 9.61 -11.59
C PHE A 159 15.26 10.79 -11.11
N GLU A 160 14.65 11.97 -10.93
CA GLU A 160 15.40 13.09 -10.38
C GLU A 160 15.80 12.81 -8.91
N PRO A 161 17.03 13.12 -8.47
CA PRO A 161 17.45 12.85 -7.09
C PRO A 161 16.79 13.81 -6.11
N TYR A 162 16.64 15.07 -6.47
CA TYR A 162 16.03 16.14 -5.68
C TYR A 162 15.54 17.27 -6.56
N THR A 163 14.70 18.12 -6.01
CA THR A 163 14.29 19.38 -6.64
C THR A 163 14.49 20.57 -5.72
N VAL A 164 14.54 21.77 -6.31
CA VAL A 164 14.68 23.05 -5.59
C VAL A 164 13.43 23.89 -5.78
N ILE A 165 12.68 24.11 -4.72
CA ILE A 165 11.46 24.90 -4.68
C ILE A 165 11.77 26.26 -4.02
N ARG A 166 11.14 27.34 -4.52
CA ARG A 166 11.26 28.67 -3.94
C ARG A 166 9.86 29.23 -3.63
N LYS A 167 9.50 29.25 -2.35
CA LYS A 167 8.22 29.80 -1.88
C LYS A 167 8.43 30.63 -0.63
N LYS A 168 7.67 31.71 -0.48
CA LYS A 168 7.75 32.66 0.65
C LYS A 168 9.17 33.15 0.98
N GLY A 169 10.03 33.25 -0.03
CA GLY A 169 11.42 33.68 0.11
C GLY A 169 12.37 32.62 0.65
N LEU A 170 11.89 31.39 0.93
CA LEU A 170 12.70 30.24 1.31
C LEU A 170 13.14 29.45 0.09
N LYS A 171 14.34 28.88 0.17
CA LYS A 171 14.87 27.87 -0.75
C LYS A 171 14.74 26.51 -0.09
N ILE A 172 13.83 25.71 -0.60
CA ILE A 172 13.51 24.39 -0.10
C ILE A 172 14.11 23.34 -1.05
N ILE A 173 14.81 22.37 -0.52
CA ILE A 173 15.19 21.17 -1.26
C ILE A 173 14.26 20.04 -0.82
N VAL A 174 13.68 19.34 -1.81
CA VAL A 174 12.95 18.09 -1.61
C VAL A 174 13.77 16.97 -2.22
N PHE A 175 14.17 16.01 -1.40
CA PHE A 175 15.01 14.87 -1.76
C PHE A 175 14.21 13.58 -1.68
N GLY A 176 14.13 12.83 -2.79
CA GLY A 176 13.32 11.61 -2.88
C GLY A 176 14.12 10.33 -2.69
N LEU A 177 13.57 9.39 -1.94
CA LEU A 177 14.06 8.01 -1.82
C LEU A 177 12.89 7.03 -1.89
N ILE A 178 13.16 5.85 -2.44
CA ILE A 178 12.23 4.70 -2.46
C ILE A 178 12.85 3.56 -1.64
N THR A 179 12.00 2.70 -1.05
CA THR A 179 12.47 1.48 -0.38
C THR A 179 13.41 0.67 -1.28
N PRO A 180 14.56 0.20 -0.77
CA PRO A 180 15.48 -0.62 -1.56
C PRO A 180 14.95 -2.05 -1.79
N SER A 181 13.85 -2.43 -1.13
CA SER A 181 13.30 -3.78 -1.14
C SER A 181 12.47 -4.11 -2.40
N VAL A 182 12.30 -3.18 -3.35
CA VAL A 182 11.56 -3.39 -4.61
C VAL A 182 11.93 -4.73 -5.30
N PRO A 183 13.21 -5.14 -5.42
CA PRO A 183 13.56 -6.41 -6.06
C PRO A 183 13.10 -7.66 -5.31
N ASN A 184 12.71 -7.53 -4.03
CA ASN A 184 12.20 -8.64 -3.22
C ASN A 184 10.73 -8.99 -3.56
N TRP A 185 10.05 -8.14 -4.32
CA TRP A 185 8.62 -8.27 -4.61
C TRP A 185 8.31 -8.30 -6.10
N LEU A 186 9.08 -7.55 -6.90
CA LEU A 186 8.78 -7.32 -8.30
C LEU A 186 9.71 -8.11 -9.23
N PRO A 187 9.18 -8.64 -10.35
CA PRO A 187 10.02 -9.20 -11.39
C PRO A 187 10.88 -8.12 -12.05
N GLU A 188 12.14 -8.47 -12.36
CA GLU A 188 13.11 -7.55 -12.98
C GLU A 188 12.60 -6.91 -14.28
N SER A 189 11.69 -7.59 -15.00
CA SER A 189 11.09 -7.06 -16.23
C SER A 189 10.34 -5.73 -16.02
N LEU A 190 9.83 -5.45 -14.83
CA LEU A 190 9.09 -4.22 -14.53
C LEU A 190 10.01 -3.02 -14.26
N TYR A 191 11.22 -3.27 -13.77
CA TYR A 191 12.24 -2.24 -13.47
C TYR A 191 13.55 -2.45 -14.23
N HIS A 192 13.48 -3.10 -15.40
CA HIS A 192 14.66 -3.44 -16.19
C HIS A 192 15.59 -2.23 -16.38
N GLY A 193 16.88 -2.42 -16.08
CA GLY A 193 17.87 -1.34 -16.17
C GLY A 193 17.97 -0.44 -14.95
N ILE A 194 17.18 -0.68 -13.89
CA ILE A 194 17.22 0.06 -12.63
C ILE A 194 17.73 -0.87 -11.52
N ARG A 195 18.59 -0.34 -10.64
CA ARG A 195 18.91 -0.98 -9.36
C ARG A 195 18.55 -0.03 -8.23
N PHE A 196 18.16 -0.58 -7.10
CA PHE A 196 17.79 0.19 -5.91
C PHE A 196 18.95 0.12 -4.92
N GLU A 197 19.51 1.31 -4.57
CA GLU A 197 20.64 1.45 -3.65
C GLU A 197 20.14 1.67 -2.22
N GLU A 198 20.97 1.37 -1.24
CA GLU A 198 20.73 1.56 0.18
C GLU A 198 20.45 3.04 0.49
N MET A 199 19.43 3.31 1.32
CA MET A 199 18.91 4.67 1.53
C MET A 199 19.87 5.57 2.28
N VAL A 200 20.52 5.07 3.38
CA VAL A 200 21.45 5.87 4.20
C VAL A 200 22.70 6.24 3.41
N ALA A 201 23.27 5.29 2.64
CA ALA A 201 24.45 5.55 1.80
C ALA A 201 24.13 6.56 0.69
N THR A 202 22.95 6.41 0.07
CA THR A 202 22.49 7.35 -0.96
C THR A 202 22.29 8.75 -0.38
N ALA A 203 21.60 8.88 0.75
CA ALA A 203 21.40 10.16 1.42
C ALA A 203 22.73 10.81 1.82
N ARG A 204 23.69 10.05 2.37
CA ARG A 204 25.05 10.55 2.66
C ARG A 204 25.79 11.05 1.43
N LYS A 205 25.62 10.40 0.29
CA LYS A 205 26.24 10.82 -0.99
C LYS A 205 25.65 12.15 -1.48
N TRP A 206 24.33 12.34 -1.36
CA TRP A 206 23.63 13.50 -1.90
C TRP A 206 23.59 14.69 -0.94
N MET A 207 23.63 14.51 0.38
CA MET A 207 23.55 15.59 1.36
C MET A 207 24.58 16.71 1.10
N PRO A 208 25.89 16.44 0.85
CA PRO A 208 26.85 17.51 0.55
C PRO A 208 26.57 18.24 -0.77
N VAL A 209 25.89 17.60 -1.72
CA VAL A 209 25.47 18.20 -3.00
C VAL A 209 24.35 19.20 -2.74
N MET A 210 23.33 18.78 -1.99
CA MET A 210 22.19 19.60 -1.61
C MET A 210 22.60 20.82 -0.77
N GLN A 211 23.49 20.63 0.20
CA GLN A 211 24.00 21.73 1.04
C GLN A 211 24.73 22.81 0.26
N LYS A 212 25.41 22.47 -0.86
CA LYS A 212 26.07 23.48 -1.75
C LYS A 212 25.07 24.41 -2.42
N GLU A 213 23.82 24.00 -2.54
CA GLU A 213 22.72 24.83 -3.02
C GLU A 213 22.33 25.93 -2.01
N ASN A 214 22.87 25.91 -0.77
CA ASN A 214 22.53 26.80 0.34
C ASN A 214 21.00 26.85 0.57
N PRO A 215 20.35 25.71 0.87
CA PRO A 215 18.92 25.67 1.20
C PRO A 215 18.64 26.32 2.57
N ASP A 216 17.42 26.81 2.73
CA ASP A 216 16.89 27.21 4.03
C ASP A 216 16.25 26.00 4.74
N VAL A 217 15.75 25.02 3.97
CA VAL A 217 15.09 23.80 4.46
C VAL A 217 15.42 22.62 3.55
N ILE A 218 15.70 21.45 4.12
CA ILE A 218 15.86 20.18 3.40
C ILE A 218 14.76 19.21 3.87
N VAL A 219 13.90 18.83 2.94
CA VAL A 219 12.79 17.90 3.12
C VAL A 219 13.19 16.55 2.54
N GLY A 220 13.04 15.49 3.32
CA GLY A 220 13.00 14.11 2.82
C GLY A 220 11.59 13.74 2.39
N LEU A 221 11.46 13.12 1.22
CA LEU A 221 10.24 12.55 0.69
C LEU A 221 10.54 11.08 0.41
N PHE A 222 10.27 10.21 1.41
CA PHE A 222 10.79 8.84 1.42
C PHE A 222 9.64 7.84 1.34
N HIS A 223 9.51 7.16 0.21
CA HIS A 223 8.60 6.03 0.10
C HIS A 223 9.21 4.80 0.79
N SER A 224 9.19 4.84 2.11
CA SER A 224 9.66 3.84 3.06
C SER A 224 9.08 4.19 4.42
N GLY A 225 8.61 3.20 5.19
CA GLY A 225 8.06 3.43 6.53
C GLY A 225 9.10 4.01 7.49
N ILE A 226 8.62 4.53 8.61
CA ILE A 226 9.52 5.09 9.63
C ILE A 226 10.52 4.03 10.09
N GLY A 227 10.04 2.81 10.38
CA GLY A 227 10.88 1.72 10.84
C GLY A 227 11.25 1.80 12.32
N ASN A 228 12.22 0.98 12.74
CA ASN A 228 12.68 0.84 14.12
C ASN A 228 14.16 1.23 14.25
N GLU A 229 14.64 1.46 15.48
CA GLU A 229 16.01 1.92 15.75
C GLU A 229 17.12 0.92 15.36
N ASP A 230 16.81 -0.37 15.27
CA ASP A 230 17.72 -1.44 14.88
C ASP A 230 17.72 -1.73 13.36
N GLU A 231 16.82 -1.11 12.60
CA GLU A 231 16.79 -1.20 11.14
C GLU A 231 17.94 -0.41 10.51
N LYS A 232 18.42 -0.93 9.37
CA LYS A 232 19.54 -0.35 8.61
C LYS A 232 19.00 0.28 7.33
N GLY A 233 19.86 0.97 6.61
CA GLY A 233 19.47 1.67 5.39
C GLY A 233 19.14 0.78 4.17
N ASP A 234 19.34 -0.52 4.28
CA ASP A 234 18.99 -1.55 3.30
C ASP A 234 17.72 -2.36 3.66
N ASP A 235 17.11 -2.05 4.82
CA ASP A 235 15.84 -2.65 5.23
C ASP A 235 14.64 -2.00 4.50
N GLU A 236 13.49 -2.65 4.54
CA GLU A 236 12.25 -2.20 3.89
C GLU A 236 11.81 -0.82 4.40
N ASN A 237 11.86 -0.61 5.73
CA ASN A 237 11.45 0.61 6.41
C ASN A 237 12.67 1.31 7.03
N SER A 238 13.31 2.19 6.25
CA SER A 238 14.62 2.77 6.60
C SER A 238 14.62 4.29 6.82
N SER A 239 13.46 4.95 6.88
CA SER A 239 13.38 6.41 7.01
C SER A 239 13.99 6.91 8.33
N LEU A 240 13.76 6.19 9.45
CA LEU A 240 14.39 6.50 10.74
C LEU A 240 15.91 6.33 10.70
N ALA A 241 16.40 5.28 10.03
CA ALA A 241 17.83 5.07 9.87
C ALA A 241 18.51 6.24 9.12
N VAL A 242 17.85 6.79 8.09
CA VAL A 242 18.32 7.99 7.40
C VAL A 242 18.28 9.19 8.34
N ALA A 243 17.16 9.43 9.02
CA ALA A 243 16.99 10.56 9.95
C ALA A 243 18.09 10.60 11.03
N LEU A 244 18.39 9.45 11.64
CA LEU A 244 19.38 9.34 12.72
C LEU A 244 20.83 9.46 12.23
N ASN A 245 21.14 8.97 11.01
CA ASN A 245 22.52 8.80 10.54
C ASN A 245 22.99 9.79 9.49
N VAL A 246 22.09 10.64 8.96
CA VAL A 246 22.41 11.62 7.91
C VAL A 246 21.95 13.02 8.35
N PRO A 247 22.82 13.80 9.03
CA PRO A 247 22.48 15.15 9.46
C PRO A 247 22.13 16.07 8.30
N GLY A 248 21.21 17.02 8.56
CA GLY A 248 20.83 18.07 7.62
C GLY A 248 19.41 17.99 7.09
N PHE A 249 18.63 16.96 7.40
CA PHE A 249 17.18 16.95 7.14
C PHE A 249 16.44 17.69 8.26
N ASP A 250 15.47 18.51 7.88
CA ASP A 250 14.58 19.24 8.80
C ASP A 250 13.28 18.46 9.06
N VAL A 251 12.67 17.93 8.00
CA VAL A 251 11.45 17.12 8.03
C VAL A 251 11.55 15.98 7.01
N ILE A 252 10.99 14.83 7.34
CA ILE A 252 10.89 13.65 6.48
C ILE A 252 9.44 13.19 6.45
N PHE A 253 8.85 13.16 5.24
CA PHE A 253 7.58 12.52 4.97
C PHE A 253 7.85 11.06 4.60
N CYS A 254 7.15 10.14 5.28
CA CYS A 254 7.27 8.69 5.16
C CYS A 254 5.99 8.09 4.59
N GLY A 255 6.03 6.84 4.16
CA GLY A 255 4.88 6.08 3.68
C GLY A 255 5.23 4.61 3.50
N HIS A 256 4.56 3.87 2.60
CA HIS A 256 4.80 2.47 2.28
C HIS A 256 4.19 1.47 3.27
N ASP A 257 4.35 1.66 4.57
CA ASP A 257 3.87 0.71 5.58
C ASP A 257 2.43 0.98 6.05
N HIS A 258 1.79 2.04 5.51
CA HIS A 258 0.43 2.49 5.77
C HIS A 258 0.15 2.81 7.25
N ASN A 259 1.18 3.09 8.04
CA ASN A 259 1.01 3.53 9.42
C ASN A 259 0.67 5.02 9.48
N LYS A 260 0.08 5.44 10.60
CA LYS A 260 -0.12 6.86 10.94
C LYS A 260 0.73 7.17 12.15
N ASP A 261 1.79 7.96 11.96
CA ASP A 261 2.73 8.26 13.05
C ASP A 261 3.38 9.64 12.89
N ILE A 262 3.75 10.26 13.99
CA ILE A 262 4.56 11.48 14.06
C ILE A 262 5.65 11.25 15.09
N ARG A 263 6.91 11.40 14.67
CA ARG A 263 8.07 11.27 15.56
C ARG A 263 8.99 12.47 15.42
N GLU A 264 9.46 13.01 16.53
CA GLU A 264 10.63 13.89 16.56
C GLU A 264 11.82 13.08 17.09
N VAL A 265 12.92 13.08 16.35
CA VAL A 265 14.14 12.38 16.75
C VAL A 265 15.33 13.34 16.73
N VAL A 266 16.39 12.97 17.42
CA VAL A 266 17.64 13.72 17.43
C VAL A 266 18.71 12.88 16.73
N ASN A 267 19.27 13.41 15.66
CA ASN A 267 20.29 12.71 14.87
C ASN A 267 21.66 12.67 15.56
N ASN A 268 22.62 12.00 14.94
CA ASN A 268 23.97 11.84 15.47
C ASN A 268 24.80 13.13 15.53
N ALA A 269 24.33 14.25 14.97
CA ALA A 269 24.90 15.59 15.10
C ALA A 269 24.19 16.45 16.16
N GLY A 270 23.14 15.91 16.82
CA GLY A 270 22.35 16.63 17.81
C GLY A 270 21.25 17.53 17.21
N GLU A 271 20.91 17.36 15.94
CA GLU A 271 19.87 18.11 15.24
C GLU A 271 18.52 17.37 15.36
N LYS A 272 17.43 18.11 15.55
CA LYS A 272 16.08 17.58 15.54
C LYS A 272 15.61 17.34 14.10
N VAL A 273 14.96 16.20 13.88
CA VAL A 273 14.33 15.83 12.61
C VAL A 273 12.89 15.40 12.92
N LEU A 274 11.94 15.96 12.21
CA LEU A 274 10.52 15.59 12.31
C LEU A 274 10.20 14.55 11.22
N LEU A 275 9.64 13.41 11.62
CA LEU A 275 9.13 12.37 10.70
C LEU A 275 7.61 12.34 10.79
N LEU A 276 6.94 12.26 9.61
CA LEU A 276 5.49 12.10 9.49
C LEU A 276 5.19 10.94 8.56
N ASP A 277 4.25 10.09 8.97
CA ASP A 277 3.72 8.98 8.20
C ASP A 277 2.19 9.10 8.12
N GLY A 278 1.63 9.07 6.91
CA GLY A 278 0.27 9.53 6.63
C GLY A 278 -0.78 8.44 6.44
N GLY A 279 -0.43 7.15 6.64
CA GLY A 279 -1.36 6.07 6.35
C GLY A 279 -1.55 5.85 4.86
N SER A 280 -2.79 5.60 4.39
CA SER A 280 -3.04 5.31 2.97
C SER A 280 -4.42 5.79 2.50
N ARG A 281 -4.69 5.65 1.18
CA ARG A 281 -6.00 5.84 0.52
C ARG A 281 -6.63 7.21 0.76
N ALA A 282 -5.82 8.27 0.82
CA ALA A 282 -6.27 9.65 1.05
C ALA A 282 -7.06 9.85 2.37
N GLU A 283 -6.92 8.97 3.36
CA GLU A 283 -7.55 9.17 4.67
C GLU A 283 -6.97 10.36 5.40
N VAL A 284 -5.65 10.58 5.26
CA VAL A 284 -4.89 11.59 5.99
C VAL A 284 -4.00 12.39 5.04
N LEU A 285 -3.84 13.67 5.35
CA LEU A 285 -2.87 14.58 4.75
C LEU A 285 -1.79 14.90 5.79
N MET A 286 -0.55 14.62 5.47
CA MET A 286 0.60 15.03 6.30
C MET A 286 0.83 16.52 6.16
N HIS A 287 1.11 17.20 7.24
CA HIS A 287 1.33 18.64 7.27
C HIS A 287 2.51 19.00 8.17
N ALA A 288 3.42 19.81 7.64
CA ALA A 288 4.51 20.43 8.39
C ALA A 288 4.48 21.96 8.21
N ASN A 289 4.61 22.70 9.32
CA ASN A 289 4.76 24.17 9.30
C ASN A 289 6.21 24.54 9.57
N ILE A 290 6.83 25.25 8.62
CA ILE A 290 8.18 25.77 8.71
C ILE A 290 8.12 27.26 9.06
N PRO A 291 8.51 27.69 10.26
CA PRO A 291 8.43 29.08 10.68
C PRO A 291 9.34 29.98 9.81
N LEU A 292 8.77 31.08 9.33
CA LEU A 292 9.54 32.09 8.59
C LEU A 292 10.46 32.84 9.55
N ARG A 293 11.78 32.71 9.36
CA ARG A 293 12.78 33.45 10.14
C ARG A 293 13.02 34.81 9.50
N THR A 294 12.86 35.88 10.27
CA THR A 294 13.40 37.18 9.85
C THR A 294 14.94 37.10 9.92
N LYS A 295 15.65 37.62 8.90
CA LYS A 295 17.13 37.62 8.79
C LYS A 295 17.88 38.16 10.00
N ARG A 296 17.22 38.57 11.09
CA ARG A 296 17.80 39.15 12.31
C ARG A 296 17.86 38.21 13.50
N GLU A 297 17.21 37.05 13.46
CA GLU A 297 17.15 36.11 14.59
C GLU A 297 17.93 34.83 14.29
N VAL A 298 19.27 34.92 14.39
CA VAL A 298 20.20 33.77 14.24
C VAL A 298 20.16 32.82 15.47
N SER A 299 19.30 33.07 16.46
CA SER A 299 19.28 32.30 17.72
C SER A 299 17.92 32.14 18.39
N GLY A 300 16.84 32.08 17.64
CA GLY A 300 15.51 31.75 18.17
C GLY A 300 14.95 30.53 17.39
N ASN A 301 14.89 29.38 18.04
CA ASN A 301 14.33 28.14 17.49
C ASN A 301 12.81 28.29 17.32
N GLY A 302 12.37 28.78 16.15
CA GLY A 302 11.04 28.45 15.69
C GLY A 302 11.04 26.94 15.44
N GLU A 303 10.29 26.20 16.23
CA GLU A 303 10.20 24.75 16.13
C GLU A 303 9.35 24.38 14.91
N ILE A 304 9.87 23.49 14.04
CA ILE A 304 9.08 22.89 12.98
C ILE A 304 8.01 22.04 13.66
N THR A 305 6.77 22.23 13.28
CA THR A 305 5.65 21.45 13.83
C THR A 305 5.00 20.61 12.75
N GLY A 306 4.51 19.43 13.13
CA GLY A 306 3.80 18.52 12.25
C GLY A 306 2.44 18.12 12.77
N SER A 307 1.55 17.78 11.86
CA SER A 307 0.24 17.20 12.17
C SER A 307 -0.23 16.27 11.07
N LEU A 308 -1.15 15.38 11.42
CA LEU A 308 -1.91 14.55 10.50
C LEU A 308 -3.34 15.11 10.45
N ILE A 309 -3.76 15.51 9.26
CA ILE A 309 -5.09 16.10 9.02
C ILE A 309 -5.98 15.03 8.42
N GLU A 310 -7.03 14.63 9.15
CA GLU A 310 -8.04 13.72 8.60
C GLU A 310 -8.74 14.39 7.41
N MET A 311 -8.63 13.80 6.21
CA MET A 311 -9.11 14.39 4.95
C MET A 311 -10.61 14.67 4.96
N ASN A 312 -11.41 13.82 5.60
CA ASN A 312 -12.86 13.99 5.70
C ASN A 312 -13.28 15.21 6.55
N THR A 313 -12.35 15.83 7.29
CA THR A 313 -12.61 17.10 7.99
C THR A 313 -12.55 18.31 7.06
N LEU A 314 -11.97 18.16 5.89
CA LEU A 314 -11.92 19.18 4.84
C LEU A 314 -13.16 19.03 3.94
N PRO A 315 -13.88 20.11 3.60
CA PRO A 315 -15.01 20.01 2.68
C PRO A 315 -14.52 19.67 1.27
N PRO A 316 -15.17 18.75 0.53
CA PRO A 316 -14.78 18.46 -0.84
C PRO A 316 -15.06 19.63 -1.79
N SER A 317 -14.18 19.85 -2.76
CA SER A 317 -14.34 20.88 -3.79
C SER A 317 -15.36 20.46 -4.85
N GLN A 318 -16.50 21.14 -4.91
CA GLN A 318 -17.52 20.87 -5.92
C GLN A 318 -17.00 21.09 -7.35
N ALA A 319 -16.16 22.10 -7.56
CA ALA A 319 -15.57 22.38 -8.88
C ALA A 319 -14.61 21.24 -9.34
N PHE A 320 -13.89 20.62 -8.41
CA PHE A 320 -13.07 19.45 -8.69
C PHE A 320 -13.94 18.25 -9.07
N ILE A 321 -15.00 17.98 -8.30
CA ILE A 321 -15.94 16.90 -8.57
C ILE A 321 -16.59 17.06 -9.96
N GLU A 322 -17.02 18.28 -10.29
CA GLU A 322 -17.62 18.59 -11.58
C GLU A 322 -16.62 18.41 -12.74
N LYS A 323 -15.35 18.84 -12.56
CA LYS A 323 -14.30 18.67 -13.56
C LYS A 323 -14.06 17.20 -13.93
N TYR A 324 -14.11 16.31 -12.96
CA TYR A 324 -13.81 14.88 -13.15
C TYR A 324 -15.06 13.98 -13.17
N SER A 325 -16.26 14.57 -13.35
CA SER A 325 -17.53 13.81 -13.37
C SER A 325 -17.56 12.75 -14.48
N ASP A 326 -17.08 13.09 -15.68
CA ASP A 326 -17.06 12.17 -16.84
C ASP A 326 -16.10 11.00 -16.60
N VAL A 327 -14.96 11.24 -15.92
CA VAL A 327 -14.03 10.20 -15.51
C VAL A 327 -14.71 9.26 -14.52
N THR A 328 -15.37 9.82 -13.50
CA THR A 328 -16.10 9.03 -12.51
C THR A 328 -17.14 8.13 -13.17
N GLU A 329 -17.92 8.65 -14.13
CA GLU A 329 -18.94 7.86 -14.83
C GLU A 329 -18.30 6.77 -15.71
N THR A 330 -17.24 7.08 -16.45
CA THR A 330 -16.51 6.11 -17.27
C THR A 330 -16.03 4.90 -16.43
N ILE A 331 -15.45 5.17 -15.25
CA ILE A 331 -14.94 4.11 -14.38
C ILE A 331 -16.07 3.33 -13.71
N ARG A 332 -17.19 3.99 -13.37
CA ARG A 332 -18.39 3.30 -12.86
C ARG A 332 -18.98 2.37 -13.91
N GLU A 333 -19.05 2.77 -15.17
CA GLU A 333 -19.48 1.92 -16.28
C GLU A 333 -18.54 0.72 -16.43
N TYR A 334 -17.22 0.96 -16.51
CA TYR A 334 -16.21 -0.08 -16.60
C TYR A 334 -16.32 -1.09 -15.44
N THR A 335 -16.30 -0.62 -14.21
CA THR A 335 -16.33 -1.50 -13.03
C THR A 335 -17.67 -2.20 -12.81
N SER A 336 -18.75 -1.70 -13.42
CA SER A 336 -20.10 -2.28 -13.36
C SER A 336 -20.38 -3.31 -14.46
N GLU A 337 -19.48 -3.47 -15.44
CA GLU A 337 -19.63 -4.47 -16.51
C GLU A 337 -19.77 -5.87 -15.90
N ILE A 338 -20.82 -6.59 -16.33
CA ILE A 338 -21.06 -7.97 -15.91
C ILE A 338 -20.19 -8.89 -16.75
N ILE A 339 -19.33 -9.66 -16.09
CA ILE A 339 -18.40 -10.60 -16.72
C ILE A 339 -18.80 -12.06 -16.55
N GLY A 340 -19.79 -12.34 -15.69
CA GLY A 340 -20.29 -13.69 -15.43
C GLY A 340 -21.26 -13.71 -14.25
N ARG A 341 -21.49 -14.91 -13.69
CA ARG A 341 -22.37 -15.13 -12.55
C ARG A 341 -21.77 -16.12 -11.56
N SER A 342 -21.88 -15.85 -10.27
CA SER A 342 -21.59 -16.80 -9.19
C SER A 342 -22.87 -17.43 -8.64
N ASN A 343 -22.86 -18.74 -8.47
CA ASN A 343 -23.97 -19.51 -7.86
C ASN A 343 -23.83 -19.67 -6.35
N ALA A 344 -22.82 -19.08 -5.74
CA ALA A 344 -22.59 -19.16 -4.30
C ALA A 344 -21.90 -17.89 -3.78
N THR A 345 -22.22 -17.51 -2.56
CA THR A 345 -21.46 -16.53 -1.80
C THR A 345 -20.26 -17.22 -1.16
N VAL A 346 -19.06 -16.63 -1.30
CA VAL A 346 -17.81 -17.11 -0.70
C VAL A 346 -17.07 -15.97 0.01
N THR A 347 -16.40 -16.31 1.11
CA THR A 347 -15.68 -15.34 1.94
C THR A 347 -14.23 -15.73 2.14
N THR A 348 -13.36 -14.74 2.35
CA THR A 348 -11.97 -14.99 2.74
C THR A 348 -11.86 -15.58 4.14
N ARG A 349 -12.83 -15.33 5.03
CA ARG A 349 -12.82 -15.85 6.42
C ARG A 349 -12.75 -17.35 6.49
N ASP A 350 -13.48 -18.05 5.61
CA ASP A 350 -13.50 -19.49 5.59
C ASP A 350 -12.10 -20.08 5.35
N ALA A 351 -11.30 -19.41 4.52
CA ALA A 351 -9.95 -19.84 4.17
C ALA A 351 -8.99 -19.89 5.37
N PHE A 352 -9.27 -19.14 6.45
CA PHE A 352 -8.40 -19.15 7.64
C PHE A 352 -8.49 -20.44 8.46
N PHE A 353 -9.49 -21.26 8.22
CA PHE A 353 -9.79 -22.46 9.01
C PHE A 353 -9.74 -23.76 8.21
N GLY A 354 -9.65 -23.68 6.88
CA GLY A 354 -9.67 -24.85 6.00
C GLY A 354 -9.83 -24.47 4.53
N PRO A 355 -10.07 -25.45 3.64
CA PRO A 355 -10.43 -25.22 2.26
C PRO A 355 -11.63 -24.29 2.13
N SER A 356 -11.58 -23.33 1.20
CA SER A 356 -12.66 -22.36 1.00
C SER A 356 -12.92 -22.12 -0.47
N GLY A 357 -14.20 -21.91 -0.83
CA GLY A 357 -14.56 -21.57 -2.20
C GLY A 357 -13.88 -20.30 -2.72
N PHE A 358 -13.51 -19.37 -1.85
CA PHE A 358 -12.83 -18.14 -2.23
C PHE A 358 -11.39 -18.39 -2.74
N VAL A 359 -10.56 -19.07 -1.94
CA VAL A 359 -9.15 -19.34 -2.31
C VAL A 359 -9.08 -20.44 -3.37
N ASP A 360 -9.99 -21.42 -3.31
CA ASP A 360 -10.04 -22.50 -4.28
C ASP A 360 -10.45 -22.03 -5.67
N LEU A 361 -11.25 -20.95 -5.78
CA LEU A 361 -11.49 -20.29 -7.07
C LEU A 361 -10.18 -19.74 -7.66
N ILE A 362 -9.33 -19.10 -6.84
CA ILE A 362 -8.01 -18.61 -7.26
C ILE A 362 -7.13 -19.79 -7.71
N HIS A 363 -7.08 -20.86 -6.93
CA HIS A 363 -6.33 -22.07 -7.30
C HIS A 363 -6.79 -22.67 -8.63
N CYS A 364 -8.10 -22.84 -8.84
CA CYS A 364 -8.66 -23.35 -10.08
C CYS A 364 -8.26 -22.51 -11.28
N ILE A 365 -8.35 -21.19 -11.15
CA ILE A 365 -7.96 -20.27 -12.22
C ILE A 365 -6.45 -20.39 -12.51
N GLN A 366 -5.61 -20.39 -11.48
CA GLN A 366 -4.15 -20.54 -11.63
C GLN A 366 -3.78 -21.86 -12.33
N LEU A 367 -4.40 -22.97 -11.93
CA LEU A 367 -4.15 -24.28 -12.54
C LEU A 367 -4.66 -24.35 -13.99
N ASP A 368 -5.86 -23.81 -14.30
CA ASP A 368 -6.41 -23.79 -15.66
C ASP A 368 -5.52 -22.95 -16.63
N ILE A 369 -4.93 -21.85 -16.13
CA ILE A 369 -4.05 -20.98 -16.93
C ILE A 369 -2.67 -21.59 -17.13
N SER A 370 -2.06 -22.09 -16.04
CA SER A 370 -0.68 -22.55 -16.02
C SER A 370 -0.49 -23.99 -16.50
N GLY A 371 -1.50 -24.84 -16.32
CA GLY A 371 -1.37 -26.29 -16.48
C GLY A 371 -0.42 -26.94 -15.47
N ALA A 372 -0.16 -26.28 -14.34
CA ALA A 372 0.74 -26.76 -13.31
C ALA A 372 0.16 -27.94 -12.53
N ASP A 373 1.05 -28.74 -11.89
CA ASP A 373 0.64 -29.86 -11.03
C ASP A 373 0.07 -29.39 -9.69
N ILE A 374 0.59 -28.27 -9.17
CA ILE A 374 0.28 -27.71 -7.85
C ILE A 374 0.06 -26.21 -7.98
N SER A 375 -0.85 -25.65 -7.18
CA SER A 375 -1.06 -24.20 -7.07
C SER A 375 -0.90 -23.75 -5.63
N PHE A 376 -0.19 -22.65 -5.39
CA PHE A 376 -0.18 -21.93 -4.12
C PHE A 376 -0.98 -20.65 -4.23
N ALA A 377 -1.84 -20.40 -3.24
CA ALA A 377 -2.61 -19.16 -3.15
C ALA A 377 -2.98 -18.85 -1.69
N ALA A 378 -3.12 -17.58 -1.38
CA ALA A 378 -3.48 -17.07 -0.06
C ALA A 378 -4.79 -16.28 -0.08
N PRO A 379 -5.52 -16.16 1.05
CA PRO A 379 -6.57 -15.17 1.23
C PRO A 379 -5.92 -13.78 1.31
N LEU A 380 -5.98 -13.01 0.23
CA LEU A 380 -5.26 -11.74 0.07
C LEU A 380 -5.75 -10.62 1.01
N SER A 381 -6.94 -10.79 1.58
CA SER A 381 -7.53 -9.91 2.58
C SER A 381 -8.19 -10.74 3.69
N PHE A 382 -8.50 -10.09 4.83
CA PHE A 382 -9.11 -10.80 5.97
C PHE A 382 -10.64 -10.91 5.86
N ASP A 383 -11.30 -9.99 5.17
CA ASP A 383 -12.76 -9.80 5.29
C ASP A 383 -13.39 -9.38 3.96
N GLU A 384 -13.10 -10.14 2.91
CA GLU A 384 -13.72 -9.97 1.60
C GLU A 384 -14.78 -11.01 1.32
N GLU A 385 -15.76 -10.61 0.51
CA GLU A 385 -16.87 -11.45 0.10
C GLU A 385 -17.14 -11.30 -1.40
N ILE A 386 -17.29 -12.42 -2.09
CA ILE A 386 -17.88 -12.48 -3.43
C ILE A 386 -19.29 -13.05 -3.28
N LYS A 387 -20.30 -12.25 -3.60
CA LYS A 387 -21.71 -12.62 -3.41
C LYS A 387 -22.22 -13.49 -4.55
N GLU A 388 -23.20 -14.35 -4.23
CA GLU A 388 -24.03 -14.98 -5.23
C GLU A 388 -24.72 -13.93 -6.11
N GLY A 389 -24.73 -14.14 -7.43
CA GLY A 389 -25.35 -13.24 -8.40
C GLY A 389 -24.37 -12.83 -9.51
N ASP A 390 -24.65 -11.69 -10.14
CA ASP A 390 -23.79 -11.16 -11.21
C ASP A 390 -22.40 -10.82 -10.71
N LEU A 391 -21.39 -11.32 -11.42
CA LEU A 391 -19.99 -10.96 -11.22
C LEU A 391 -19.63 -9.79 -12.14
N ARG A 392 -19.01 -8.79 -11.58
CA ARG A 392 -18.60 -7.56 -12.27
C ARG A 392 -17.08 -7.40 -12.25
N ILE A 393 -16.56 -6.53 -13.08
CA ILE A 393 -15.12 -6.21 -13.09
C ILE A 393 -14.64 -5.81 -11.68
N ARG A 394 -15.42 -5.01 -10.94
CA ARG A 394 -15.05 -4.62 -9.55
C ARG A 394 -14.85 -5.81 -8.61
N ASP A 395 -15.57 -6.92 -8.82
CA ASP A 395 -15.45 -8.10 -7.97
C ASP A 395 -14.10 -8.80 -8.15
N MET A 396 -13.43 -8.57 -9.30
CA MET A 396 -12.09 -9.08 -9.53
C MET A 396 -11.04 -8.34 -8.69
N PHE A 397 -11.25 -7.07 -8.37
CA PHE A 397 -10.40 -6.31 -7.45
C PHE A 397 -10.57 -6.75 -5.99
N ARG A 398 -11.73 -7.29 -5.63
CA ARG A 398 -11.96 -7.95 -4.34
C ARG A 398 -11.37 -9.36 -4.31
N LEU A 399 -11.55 -10.12 -5.38
CA LEU A 399 -11.02 -11.49 -5.48
C LEU A 399 -9.49 -11.48 -5.47
N TYR A 400 -8.89 -10.52 -6.22
CA TYR A 400 -7.43 -10.42 -6.36
C TYR A 400 -6.98 -8.95 -6.39
N ARG A 401 -6.63 -8.42 -5.23
CA ARG A 401 -6.35 -6.99 -5.03
C ARG A 401 -5.00 -6.49 -5.56
N PHE A 402 -4.03 -7.37 -5.79
CA PHE A 402 -2.68 -7.03 -6.22
C PHE A 402 -2.46 -7.28 -7.73
N GLU A 403 -1.53 -6.57 -8.34
CA GLU A 403 -1.22 -6.66 -9.78
C GLU A 403 -0.09 -7.67 -10.05
N ASN A 404 -0.21 -8.87 -9.46
CA ASN A 404 0.78 -9.92 -9.62
C ASN A 404 0.62 -10.69 -10.95
N PHE A 405 1.74 -11.08 -11.54
CA PHE A 405 1.79 -12.07 -12.62
C PHE A 405 1.67 -13.49 -12.07
N LEU A 406 1.23 -14.41 -12.91
CA LEU A 406 1.25 -15.83 -12.58
C LEU A 406 2.55 -16.45 -13.11
N TYR A 407 3.32 -17.06 -12.20
CA TYR A 407 4.51 -17.82 -12.53
C TYR A 407 4.23 -19.31 -12.40
N THR A 408 4.82 -20.11 -13.32
CA THR A 408 4.94 -21.55 -13.17
C THR A 408 6.39 -21.86 -12.90
N VAL A 409 6.70 -22.46 -11.75
CA VAL A 409 8.07 -22.73 -11.31
C VAL A 409 8.29 -24.21 -11.02
N LYS A 410 9.53 -24.68 -11.19
CA LYS A 410 9.96 -26.05 -10.80
C LYS A 410 10.30 -26.08 -9.32
N MET A 411 9.66 -26.98 -8.58
CA MET A 411 9.98 -27.25 -7.18
C MET A 411 10.07 -28.77 -6.95
N THR A 412 11.01 -29.20 -6.13
CA THR A 412 11.02 -30.59 -5.63
C THR A 412 9.92 -30.77 -4.58
N GLY A 413 9.47 -32.01 -4.37
CA GLY A 413 8.47 -32.28 -3.32
C GLY A 413 8.94 -31.85 -1.93
N ALA A 414 10.24 -31.97 -1.64
CA ALA A 414 10.80 -31.48 -0.38
C ALA A 414 10.80 -29.94 -0.29
N GLU A 415 10.89 -29.21 -1.41
CA GLU A 415 10.74 -27.74 -1.44
C GLU A 415 9.27 -27.33 -1.26
N VAL A 416 8.33 -28.07 -1.86
CA VAL A 416 6.88 -27.88 -1.63
C VAL A 416 6.52 -28.06 -0.16
N ASP A 417 7.04 -29.09 0.49
CA ASP A 417 6.82 -29.34 1.91
C ASP A 417 7.34 -28.19 2.78
N ARG A 418 8.60 -27.78 2.58
CA ARG A 418 9.17 -26.66 3.34
C ARG A 418 8.46 -25.32 3.10
N PHE A 419 7.96 -25.08 1.88
CA PHE A 419 7.15 -23.92 1.57
C PHE A 419 5.86 -23.88 2.41
N LEU A 420 5.13 -24.99 2.46
CA LEU A 420 3.91 -25.12 3.25
C LEU A 420 4.20 -25.07 4.75
N GLU A 421 5.27 -25.71 5.23
CA GLU A 421 5.68 -25.61 6.63
C GLU A 421 5.94 -24.17 7.06
N HIS A 422 6.58 -23.35 6.22
CA HIS A 422 6.77 -21.93 6.48
C HIS A 422 5.44 -21.17 6.51
N SER A 423 4.58 -21.39 5.50
CA SER A 423 3.27 -20.76 5.43
C SER A 423 2.43 -21.03 6.69
N TYR A 424 2.29 -22.29 7.06
CA TYR A 424 1.53 -22.68 8.27
C TYR A 424 2.25 -22.30 9.58
N GLY A 425 3.55 -22.10 9.56
CA GLY A 425 4.31 -21.51 10.65
C GLY A 425 3.97 -20.03 10.88
N LEU A 426 3.68 -19.25 9.82
CA LEU A 426 3.20 -17.88 9.91
C LEU A 426 1.73 -17.82 10.36
N TRP A 427 0.94 -18.79 9.98
CA TRP A 427 -0.51 -18.82 10.06
C TRP A 427 -1.04 -19.36 11.38
N PHE A 428 -0.62 -20.59 11.76
CA PHE A 428 -1.16 -21.31 12.91
C PHE A 428 -0.24 -21.28 14.12
N SER A 429 -0.83 -21.20 15.31
CA SER A 429 -0.15 -21.41 16.58
C SER A 429 0.16 -22.90 16.80
N THR A 430 1.14 -23.23 17.65
CA THR A 430 1.27 -24.57 18.18
C THR A 430 0.27 -24.73 19.33
N MET A 431 -0.74 -25.57 19.12
CA MET A 431 -1.80 -25.81 20.10
C MET A 431 -1.43 -26.99 21.03
N LYS A 432 -1.84 -26.92 22.28
CA LYS A 432 -1.71 -28.01 23.28
C LYS A 432 -3.06 -28.61 23.62
N ASN A 433 -4.13 -27.87 23.35
CA ASN A 433 -5.52 -28.28 23.57
C ASN A 433 -6.47 -27.37 22.78
N ARG A 434 -7.77 -27.75 22.73
CA ARG A 434 -8.81 -27.04 21.96
C ARG A 434 -9.08 -25.60 22.40
N ASN A 435 -8.61 -25.16 23.56
CA ASN A 435 -8.86 -23.80 24.05
C ASN A 435 -7.74 -22.83 23.64
N ASP A 436 -6.69 -23.32 23.02
CA ASP A 436 -5.61 -22.48 22.52
C ASP A 436 -6.05 -21.78 21.22
N TRP A 437 -5.48 -20.61 20.95
CA TRP A 437 -5.73 -19.87 19.71
C TRP A 437 -5.15 -20.63 18.51
N LEU A 438 -5.98 -20.92 17.51
CA LEU A 438 -5.51 -21.51 16.25
C LEU A 438 -4.68 -20.51 15.45
N LEU A 439 -5.22 -19.30 15.23
CA LEU A 439 -4.53 -18.26 14.48
C LEU A 439 -3.50 -17.53 15.34
N ARG A 440 -2.41 -17.10 14.73
CA ARG A 440 -1.34 -16.33 15.40
C ARG A 440 -1.71 -14.86 15.45
N TYR A 441 -2.13 -14.39 16.62
CA TYR A 441 -2.40 -12.99 16.88
C TYR A 441 -1.20 -12.25 17.47
N ARG A 442 -1.18 -10.93 17.36
CA ARG A 442 -0.25 -10.06 18.11
C ARG A 442 -0.72 -9.89 19.53
N PHE A 443 0.22 -9.92 20.45
CA PHE A 443 0.01 -9.65 21.87
C PHE A 443 0.89 -8.48 22.28
N ASN A 444 0.37 -7.62 23.18
CA ASN A 444 1.13 -6.54 23.80
C ASN A 444 2.07 -7.11 24.90
N ASP A 445 2.89 -6.25 25.49
CA ASP A 445 3.83 -6.63 26.57
C ASP A 445 3.13 -7.16 27.84
N SER A 446 1.85 -6.86 28.01
CA SER A 446 1.01 -7.38 29.11
C SER A 446 0.40 -8.75 28.79
N GLY A 447 0.65 -9.30 27.59
CA GLY A 447 0.10 -10.59 27.15
C GLY A 447 -1.37 -10.51 26.69
N GLU A 448 -1.89 -9.31 26.41
CA GLU A 448 -3.25 -9.11 25.92
C GLU A 448 -3.22 -9.03 24.38
N PRO A 449 -4.24 -9.58 23.66
CA PRO A 449 -4.29 -9.51 22.21
C PRO A 449 -4.46 -8.07 21.73
N VAL A 450 -3.69 -7.67 20.74
CA VAL A 450 -3.76 -6.35 20.13
C VAL A 450 -5.01 -6.25 19.27
N MET A 451 -5.82 -5.21 19.50
CA MET A 451 -7.01 -4.88 18.74
C MET A 451 -6.76 -3.65 17.86
N VAL A 452 -7.15 -3.73 16.59
CA VAL A 452 -7.15 -2.59 15.67
C VAL A 452 -8.54 -2.51 15.03
N ASN A 453 -9.18 -1.34 15.10
CA ASN A 453 -10.54 -1.12 14.59
C ASN A 453 -11.55 -2.18 15.05
N GLY A 454 -11.47 -2.60 16.33
CA GLY A 454 -12.36 -3.59 16.93
C GLY A 454 -12.10 -5.05 16.50
N ARG A 455 -10.98 -5.33 15.82
CA ARG A 455 -10.58 -6.67 15.36
C ARG A 455 -9.25 -7.09 15.95
N LEU A 456 -9.09 -8.40 16.20
CA LEU A 456 -7.82 -8.99 16.61
C LEU A 456 -6.78 -8.84 15.48
N ARG A 457 -5.61 -8.30 15.79
CA ARG A 457 -4.53 -8.14 14.82
C ARG A 457 -3.77 -9.46 14.66
N LEU A 458 -3.73 -9.99 13.44
CA LEU A 458 -2.88 -11.12 13.10
C LEU A 458 -1.40 -10.77 13.27
N ARG A 459 -0.57 -11.74 13.60
CA ARG A 459 0.88 -11.57 13.70
C ARG A 459 1.53 -11.34 12.35
N SER A 460 1.07 -12.06 11.32
CA SER A 460 1.50 -11.94 9.93
C SER A 460 0.31 -11.54 9.06
N ALA A 461 0.56 -10.85 7.94
CA ALA A 461 -0.49 -10.49 7.00
C ALA A 461 -1.09 -11.73 6.33
N SER A 462 -2.40 -11.72 6.09
CA SER A 462 -3.14 -12.85 5.52
C SER A 462 -2.67 -13.26 4.13
N TYR A 463 -2.16 -12.33 3.35
CA TYR A 463 -1.59 -12.64 2.04
C TYR A 463 -0.32 -13.49 2.09
N ASN A 464 0.21 -13.82 3.30
CA ASN A 464 1.29 -14.77 3.52
C ASN A 464 0.79 -16.17 3.96
N PHE A 465 -0.51 -16.43 3.93
CA PHE A 465 -1.12 -17.68 4.37
C PHE A 465 -1.46 -18.57 3.16
N ASP A 466 -0.42 -19.00 2.44
CA ASP A 466 -0.62 -19.85 1.27
C ASP A 466 -1.07 -21.25 1.67
N SER A 467 -2.13 -21.72 1.04
CA SER A 467 -2.53 -23.13 0.97
C SER A 467 -2.15 -23.72 -0.39
N ALA A 468 -2.39 -25.00 -0.58
CA ALA A 468 -2.11 -25.68 -1.84
C ALA A 468 -3.33 -26.41 -2.40
N MET A 469 -3.45 -26.40 -3.74
CA MET A 469 -4.31 -27.32 -4.49
C MET A 469 -3.45 -28.17 -5.44
N GLY A 470 -3.90 -29.39 -5.76
CA GLY A 470 -3.17 -30.36 -6.56
C GLY A 470 -2.53 -31.48 -5.72
N ILE A 471 -2.55 -31.34 -4.40
CA ILE A 471 -2.06 -32.33 -3.43
C ILE A 471 -3.04 -32.55 -2.28
N ARG A 472 -2.98 -33.73 -1.65
CA ARG A 472 -3.71 -34.08 -0.41
C ARG A 472 -2.76 -34.01 0.76
N TYR A 473 -3.10 -33.22 1.79
CA TYR A 473 -2.23 -33.07 2.96
C TYR A 473 -2.99 -32.71 4.23
N THR A 474 -2.32 -32.88 5.38
CA THR A 474 -2.82 -32.44 6.68
C THR A 474 -1.83 -31.51 7.34
N VAL A 475 -2.33 -30.63 8.20
CA VAL A 475 -1.55 -29.69 9.01
C VAL A 475 -1.80 -29.97 10.49
N ASP A 476 -0.85 -30.60 11.17
CA ASP A 476 -0.94 -30.98 12.58
C ASP A 476 -0.49 -29.83 13.49
N VAL A 477 -1.45 -29.07 14.02
CA VAL A 477 -1.19 -27.93 14.90
C VAL A 477 -0.71 -28.31 16.29
N SER A 478 -0.74 -29.60 16.66
CA SER A 478 -0.13 -30.07 17.90
C SER A 478 1.40 -30.19 17.82
N ARG A 479 1.95 -30.17 16.60
CA ARG A 479 3.38 -30.29 16.33
C ARG A 479 4.08 -28.93 16.29
N PRO A 480 5.39 -28.89 16.54
CA PRO A 480 6.16 -27.66 16.41
C PRO A 480 6.22 -27.20 14.95
N GLU A 481 6.48 -25.89 14.77
CA GLU A 481 6.74 -25.28 13.45
C GLU A 481 7.84 -26.05 12.71
N GLY A 482 7.68 -26.22 11.40
CA GLY A 482 8.60 -26.97 10.55
C GLY A 482 8.42 -28.50 10.58
N SER A 483 7.34 -29.00 11.19
CA SER A 483 7.05 -30.45 11.28
C SER A 483 5.53 -30.73 11.33
N ARG A 484 4.72 -29.84 10.77
CA ARG A 484 3.24 -29.86 10.83
C ARG A 484 2.58 -30.47 9.61
N VAL A 485 3.21 -30.27 8.45
CA VAL A 485 2.65 -30.71 7.17
C VAL A 485 2.91 -32.18 6.92
N THR A 486 1.92 -32.89 6.43
CA THR A 486 2.08 -34.27 5.96
C THR A 486 1.37 -34.39 4.61
N ILE A 487 2.15 -34.42 3.53
CA ILE A 487 1.64 -34.59 2.16
C ILE A 487 1.44 -36.10 1.91
N MET A 488 0.21 -36.49 1.61
CA MET A 488 -0.18 -37.90 1.46
C MET A 488 -0.08 -38.38 0.02
N SER A 489 -0.52 -37.56 -0.95
CA SER A 489 -0.54 -37.90 -2.38
C SER A 489 -0.78 -36.64 -3.22
N MET A 490 -0.69 -36.77 -4.54
CA MET A 490 -1.34 -35.83 -5.46
C MET A 490 -2.86 -35.96 -5.37
N SER A 491 -3.61 -34.96 -5.83
CA SER A 491 -5.09 -34.97 -5.78
C SER A 491 -5.70 -36.07 -6.66
N ASP A 492 -5.03 -36.52 -7.72
CA ASP A 492 -5.46 -37.64 -8.55
C ASP A 492 -5.21 -39.02 -7.91
N GLY A 493 -4.63 -39.04 -6.71
CA GLY A 493 -4.30 -40.26 -5.97
C GLY A 493 -2.92 -40.85 -6.31
N THR A 494 -2.16 -40.28 -7.24
CA THR A 494 -0.79 -40.71 -7.51
C THR A 494 0.13 -40.39 -6.32
N PRO A 495 1.20 -41.21 -6.08
CA PRO A 495 2.12 -40.95 -4.96
C PRO A 495 2.85 -39.60 -5.12
N PHE A 496 2.99 -38.90 -4.01
CA PHE A 496 3.83 -37.70 -3.92
C PHE A 496 5.22 -38.13 -3.42
N PHE A 497 6.29 -37.68 -4.11
CA PHE A 497 7.65 -38.00 -3.75
C PHE A 497 8.47 -36.74 -3.46
N PRO A 498 9.20 -36.70 -2.32
CA PRO A 498 10.03 -35.55 -1.96
C PRO A 498 11.12 -35.20 -3.00
N ASP A 499 11.66 -36.19 -3.67
CA ASP A 499 12.76 -36.04 -4.65
C ASP A 499 12.25 -35.78 -6.09
N SER A 500 10.97 -35.93 -6.34
CA SER A 500 10.37 -35.61 -7.65
C SER A 500 10.22 -34.11 -7.84
N THR A 501 10.28 -33.65 -9.10
CA THR A 501 10.07 -32.26 -9.46
C THR A 501 8.64 -32.08 -9.96
N TYR A 502 7.96 -31.06 -9.44
CA TYR A 502 6.61 -30.66 -9.79
C TYR A 502 6.62 -29.25 -10.40
N SER A 503 5.68 -28.99 -11.29
CA SER A 503 5.36 -27.65 -11.75
C SER A 503 4.40 -26.99 -10.76
N VAL A 504 4.72 -25.79 -10.29
CA VAL A 504 3.97 -25.07 -9.25
C VAL A 504 3.55 -23.72 -9.77
N ALA A 505 2.25 -23.44 -9.76
CA ALA A 505 1.67 -22.14 -10.05
C ALA A 505 1.71 -21.27 -8.80
N VAL A 506 2.27 -20.08 -8.91
CA VAL A 506 2.43 -19.13 -7.81
C VAL A 506 2.48 -17.70 -8.33
N ASN A 507 2.06 -16.72 -7.55
CA ASN A 507 2.14 -15.32 -7.96
C ASN A 507 3.57 -14.77 -7.94
N SER A 508 3.82 -13.71 -8.72
CA SER A 508 5.12 -13.08 -8.87
C SER A 508 5.69 -12.54 -7.56
N TYR A 509 4.87 -11.96 -6.70
CA TYR A 509 5.30 -11.50 -5.37
C TYR A 509 5.96 -12.63 -4.56
N ARG A 510 5.31 -13.80 -4.53
CA ARG A 510 5.82 -14.96 -3.81
C ARG A 510 7.09 -15.51 -4.45
N ALA A 511 7.09 -15.62 -5.77
CA ALA A 511 8.25 -16.14 -6.52
C ALA A 511 9.49 -15.26 -6.33
N ASN A 512 9.32 -13.93 -6.26
CA ASN A 512 10.44 -13.00 -6.07
C ASN A 512 10.92 -12.86 -4.62
N GLY A 513 10.33 -13.57 -3.67
CA GLY A 513 10.81 -13.66 -2.29
C GLY A 513 9.84 -13.16 -1.23
N GLY A 514 8.74 -12.53 -1.63
CA GLY A 514 7.73 -11.98 -0.74
C GLY A 514 7.25 -13.00 0.31
N GLY A 515 7.22 -12.58 1.59
CA GLY A 515 6.83 -13.41 2.73
C GLY A 515 7.82 -14.52 3.10
N GLY A 516 8.98 -14.62 2.44
CA GLY A 516 10.07 -15.54 2.79
C GLY A 516 9.85 -17.03 2.45
N HIS A 517 8.75 -17.40 1.78
CA HIS A 517 8.38 -18.80 1.51
C HIS A 517 9.40 -19.53 0.63
N PHE A 518 9.86 -18.91 -0.45
CA PHE A 518 10.87 -19.49 -1.33
C PHE A 518 12.21 -19.63 -0.62
N ALA A 519 12.62 -18.66 0.17
CA ALA A 519 13.82 -18.73 1.00
C ALA A 519 13.74 -19.88 2.01
N ALA A 520 12.60 -20.06 2.69
CA ALA A 520 12.34 -21.16 3.60
C ALA A 520 12.36 -22.53 2.87
N ALA A 521 11.88 -22.57 1.63
CA ALA A 521 12.00 -23.75 0.78
C ALA A 521 13.44 -24.05 0.34
N GLY A 522 14.39 -23.11 0.53
CA GLY A 522 15.79 -23.21 0.09
C GLY A 522 16.01 -22.71 -1.34
N ILE A 523 15.06 -21.95 -1.88
CA ILE A 523 15.13 -21.36 -3.22
C ILE A 523 15.49 -19.88 -3.07
N THR A 524 16.71 -19.51 -3.46
CA THR A 524 17.16 -18.12 -3.43
C THR A 524 16.71 -17.37 -4.67
N HIS A 525 16.64 -16.04 -4.60
CA HIS A 525 16.30 -15.19 -5.75
C HIS A 525 17.18 -15.48 -6.98
N SER A 526 18.49 -15.72 -6.78
CA SER A 526 19.42 -16.06 -7.87
C SER A 526 19.13 -17.41 -8.56
N MET A 527 18.41 -18.32 -7.90
CA MET A 527 18.01 -19.61 -8.48
C MET A 527 16.72 -19.50 -9.31
N LEU A 528 15.90 -18.49 -9.06
CA LEU A 528 14.58 -18.36 -9.66
C LEU A 528 14.59 -18.37 -11.20
N PRO A 529 15.47 -17.63 -11.92
CA PRO A 529 15.46 -17.62 -13.38
C PRO A 529 15.61 -19.01 -14.00
N SER A 530 16.35 -19.93 -13.35
CA SER A 530 16.51 -21.31 -13.80
C SER A 530 15.33 -22.23 -13.48
N ARG A 531 14.45 -21.79 -12.57
CA ARG A 531 13.29 -22.54 -12.08
C ARG A 531 12.00 -22.16 -12.81
N VAL A 532 11.91 -20.94 -13.35
CA VAL A 532 10.72 -20.46 -14.07
C VAL A 532 10.53 -21.28 -15.35
N ILE A 533 9.33 -21.86 -15.49
CA ILE A 533 8.87 -22.56 -16.69
C ILE A 533 8.18 -21.55 -17.61
N SER A 534 7.30 -20.74 -17.03
CA SER A 534 6.56 -19.68 -17.72
C SER A 534 6.13 -18.59 -16.75
N ALA A 535 5.87 -17.41 -17.28
CA ALA A 535 5.21 -16.30 -16.61
C ALA A 535 4.16 -15.71 -17.55
N THR A 536 3.06 -15.19 -16.99
CA THR A 536 2.06 -14.47 -17.79
C THR A 536 2.60 -13.10 -18.20
N ASP A 537 2.05 -12.54 -19.27
CA ASP A 537 2.38 -11.21 -19.81
C ASP A 537 1.46 -10.09 -19.30
N ARG A 538 0.36 -10.47 -18.63
CA ARG A 538 -0.58 -9.59 -17.93
C ARG A 538 -0.73 -10.07 -16.50
N ASP A 539 -1.26 -9.21 -15.64
CA ASP A 539 -1.54 -9.53 -14.25
C ASP A 539 -2.63 -10.62 -14.10
N LEU A 540 -2.65 -11.26 -12.93
CA LEU A 540 -3.59 -12.34 -12.63
C LEU A 540 -5.06 -11.90 -12.71
N ARG A 541 -5.37 -10.65 -12.34
CA ARG A 541 -6.74 -10.11 -12.39
C ARG A 541 -7.29 -10.07 -13.80
N TYR A 542 -6.46 -9.68 -14.78
CA TYR A 542 -6.82 -9.77 -16.20
C TYR A 542 -7.22 -11.20 -16.59
N TYR A 543 -6.38 -12.18 -16.27
CA TYR A 543 -6.66 -13.58 -16.60
C TYR A 543 -7.87 -14.15 -15.84
N MET A 544 -8.10 -13.74 -14.61
CA MET A 544 -9.31 -14.10 -13.84
C MET A 544 -10.56 -13.55 -14.50
N THR A 545 -10.53 -12.28 -14.95
CA THR A 545 -11.63 -11.65 -15.68
C THR A 545 -11.96 -12.44 -16.96
N GLU A 546 -10.95 -12.74 -17.76
CA GLU A 546 -11.15 -13.49 -19.01
C GLU A 546 -11.59 -14.95 -18.77
N TRP A 547 -11.09 -15.58 -17.71
CA TRP A 547 -11.51 -16.94 -17.32
C TRP A 547 -12.99 -16.96 -16.92
N ILE A 548 -13.45 -16.00 -16.12
CA ILE A 548 -14.86 -15.88 -15.72
C ILE A 548 -15.75 -15.57 -16.93
N ARG A 549 -15.35 -14.63 -17.81
CA ARG A 549 -16.06 -14.34 -19.07
C ARG A 549 -16.25 -15.59 -19.91
N LYS A 550 -15.21 -16.41 -20.05
CA LYS A 550 -15.24 -17.66 -20.81
C LYS A 550 -16.15 -18.72 -20.16
N LYS A 551 -16.17 -18.84 -18.85
CA LYS A 551 -17.04 -19.80 -18.12
C LYS A 551 -18.50 -19.32 -18.10
N GLY A 552 -18.74 -18.01 -18.03
CA GLY A 552 -20.05 -17.37 -17.93
C GLY A 552 -20.72 -17.57 -16.58
N GLU A 553 -20.69 -18.78 -16.04
CA GLU A 553 -21.27 -19.14 -14.75
C GLU A 553 -20.30 -20.02 -13.95
N ILE A 554 -20.14 -19.71 -12.65
CA ILE A 554 -19.24 -20.44 -11.76
C ILE A 554 -19.96 -20.83 -10.47
N THR A 555 -19.52 -21.93 -9.86
CA THR A 555 -19.99 -22.39 -8.55
C THR A 555 -18.76 -22.56 -7.66
N PRO A 556 -18.28 -21.49 -7.00
CA PRO A 556 -17.12 -21.58 -6.11
C PRO A 556 -17.49 -22.42 -4.88
N VAL A 557 -16.75 -23.52 -4.68
CA VAL A 557 -16.91 -24.43 -3.55
C VAL A 557 -15.53 -24.86 -3.07
N PRO A 558 -15.39 -25.31 -1.80
CA PRO A 558 -14.13 -25.91 -1.34
C PRO A 558 -13.79 -27.15 -2.18
N LEU A 559 -12.60 -27.16 -2.80
CA LEU A 559 -12.10 -28.22 -3.68
C LEU A 559 -10.72 -28.71 -3.25
N SER A 560 -9.95 -27.90 -2.53
CA SER A 560 -8.63 -28.29 -2.01
C SER A 560 -8.79 -29.41 -0.99
N GLU A 561 -7.83 -30.34 -1.01
CA GLU A 561 -7.89 -31.55 -0.20
C GLU A 561 -6.88 -31.48 0.95
N TRP A 562 -7.10 -30.52 1.86
CA TRP A 562 -6.30 -30.38 3.08
C TRP A 562 -7.16 -30.17 4.32
N SER A 563 -6.61 -30.52 5.49
CA SER A 563 -7.31 -30.31 6.76
C SER A 563 -6.33 -30.02 7.90
N VAL A 564 -6.85 -29.31 8.91
CA VAL A 564 -6.13 -29.07 10.18
C VAL A 564 -6.45 -30.21 11.14
N VAL A 565 -5.41 -30.78 11.73
CA VAL A 565 -5.56 -31.85 12.74
C VAL A 565 -4.86 -31.43 14.04
N PRO A 566 -5.34 -31.89 15.22
CA PRO A 566 -6.52 -32.73 15.45
C PRO A 566 -7.84 -32.00 15.15
N GLU A 567 -8.70 -32.58 14.32
CA GLU A 567 -9.95 -31.95 13.87
C GLU A 567 -10.82 -31.40 15.02
N HIS A 568 -10.94 -32.17 16.12
CA HIS A 568 -11.73 -31.78 17.29
C HIS A 568 -11.16 -30.58 18.08
N TRP A 569 -10.02 -30.00 17.68
CA TRP A 569 -9.49 -28.74 18.24
C TRP A 569 -9.92 -27.53 17.43
N VAL A 570 -10.32 -27.71 16.20
CA VAL A 570 -10.63 -26.63 15.24
C VAL A 570 -12.13 -26.52 14.91
N THR A 571 -12.93 -27.52 15.31
CA THR A 571 -14.41 -27.54 15.13
C THR A 571 -15.15 -27.15 16.45
#